data_024439718c4cdf4d51a09c835a4fd032
#
_entry.id   024439718c4cdf4d51a09c835a4fd032
#
_cell.length_a   1.000
_cell.length_b   1.000
_cell.length_c   1.000
_cell.angle_alpha   90.00
_cell.angle_beta   90.00
_cell.angle_gamma   90.00
#
_symmetry.space_group_name_H-M   'P 1'
#
loop_
_entity.id
_entity.type
_entity.pdbx_description
1 polymer ?
#
loop_
_entity_poly.entity_id
_entity_poly.type
_entity_poly.pdbx_seq_one_letter_code
_entity_poly.pdbx_strand_id
1 'polypeptide(L)'
;MVPEAPLRLSKNGLVTDAEGWFVVNARESRWRDEGPLGTYCTFEGKRRFPQLGININVLEPGQPLALYHRENAQEAFLVLAGTCVLIVEGEERVLSRWDFVHCPPRTAHVIVATGTEPAVVLAVGARGRGIGGGTAYLPCEAAAKYGASVDRETTQAAEAYADAHAGLPRSKWVPYREGSLRDG
;
A
#
# COMPACT_ATOMS: atom_id res chain seq x y z
N MET A 1 -31.68 8.78 5.03
CA MET A 1 -31.10 7.43 4.93
C MET A 1 -30.02 7.50 3.88
N VAL A 2 -28.82 6.95 4.13
CA VAL A 2 -27.74 6.91 3.13
C VAL A 2 -28.05 5.78 2.15
N PRO A 3 -28.11 6.04 0.83
CA PRO A 3 -28.44 5.02 -0.15
C PRO A 3 -27.26 4.06 -0.41
N GLU A 4 -27.55 2.91 -0.99
CA GLU A 4 -26.51 2.03 -1.53
C GLU A 4 -25.94 2.62 -2.83
N ALA A 5 -24.63 2.64 -2.95
CA ALA A 5 -23.93 3.08 -4.14
C ALA A 5 -23.84 1.94 -5.16
N PRO A 6 -24.28 2.12 -6.42
CA PRO A 6 -24.20 1.06 -7.41
C PRO A 6 -22.75 0.71 -7.75
N LEU A 7 -22.47 -0.58 -7.81
CA LEU A 7 -21.22 -1.11 -8.35
C LEU A 7 -21.33 -1.28 -9.86
N ARG A 8 -20.29 -0.89 -10.56
CA ARG A 8 -20.19 -1.02 -12.02
C ARG A 8 -19.03 -1.94 -12.38
N LEU A 9 -19.30 -2.94 -13.20
CA LEU A 9 -18.23 -3.79 -13.73
C LEU A 9 -17.41 -3.00 -14.76
N SER A 10 -16.12 -2.87 -14.50
CA SER A 10 -15.11 -2.39 -15.44
C SER A 10 -14.36 -3.58 -16.05
N LYS A 11 -13.50 -3.34 -17.05
CA LYS A 11 -12.64 -4.39 -17.62
C LYS A 11 -11.69 -5.05 -16.60
N ASN A 12 -11.46 -4.41 -15.45
CA ASN A 12 -10.49 -4.87 -14.44
C ASN A 12 -11.14 -5.20 -13.08
N GLY A 13 -12.47 -5.19 -12.97
CA GLY A 13 -13.21 -5.50 -11.75
C GLY A 13 -14.28 -4.47 -11.39
N LEU A 14 -14.94 -4.67 -10.26
CA LEU A 14 -16.00 -3.82 -9.75
C LEU A 14 -15.45 -2.51 -9.19
N VAL A 15 -16.16 -1.42 -9.47
CA VAL A 15 -15.87 -0.08 -8.94
C VAL A 15 -17.17 0.69 -8.71
N THR A 16 -17.13 1.68 -7.80
CA THR A 16 -18.20 2.68 -7.70
C THR A 16 -17.61 4.08 -7.79
N ASP A 17 -18.35 4.99 -8.44
CA ASP A 17 -18.05 6.42 -8.48
C ASP A 17 -19.16 7.24 -7.81
N ALA A 18 -20.17 6.56 -7.23
CA ALA A 18 -21.31 7.17 -6.54
C ALA A 18 -21.04 7.36 -5.04
N GLU A 19 -21.83 8.22 -4.42
CA GLU A 19 -21.90 8.35 -2.97
C GLU A 19 -22.85 7.32 -2.39
N GLY A 20 -22.52 6.80 -1.21
CA GLY A 20 -23.33 5.82 -0.51
C GLY A 20 -22.49 4.72 0.10
N TRP A 21 -23.15 3.78 0.75
CA TRP A 21 -22.49 2.57 1.23
C TRP A 21 -22.48 1.50 0.12
N PHE A 22 -21.53 0.61 0.16
CA PHE A 22 -21.46 -0.54 -0.74
C PHE A 22 -20.74 -1.70 -0.07
N VAL A 23 -20.93 -2.90 -0.63
CA VAL A 23 -20.20 -4.11 -0.27
C VAL A 23 -19.56 -4.66 -1.53
N VAL A 24 -18.29 -4.94 -1.47
CA VAL A 24 -17.54 -5.54 -2.58
C VAL A 24 -16.53 -6.54 -2.05
N ASN A 25 -16.42 -7.68 -2.70
CA ASN A 25 -15.35 -8.62 -2.42
C ASN A 25 -14.05 -8.10 -3.06
N ALA A 26 -12.94 -8.14 -2.31
CA ALA A 26 -11.65 -7.71 -2.81
C ALA A 26 -11.23 -8.46 -4.10
N ARG A 27 -11.61 -9.74 -4.23
CA ARG A 27 -11.36 -10.54 -5.43
C ARG A 27 -12.12 -10.07 -6.66
N GLU A 28 -13.25 -9.41 -6.48
CA GLU A 28 -14.06 -8.86 -7.56
C GLU A 28 -13.68 -7.41 -7.89
N SER A 29 -12.94 -6.74 -7.01
CA SER A 29 -12.48 -5.38 -7.19
C SER A 29 -11.33 -5.30 -8.20
N ARG A 30 -11.09 -4.11 -8.72
CA ARG A 30 -9.93 -3.86 -9.55
C ARG A 30 -8.68 -3.70 -8.68
N TRP A 31 -7.57 -4.21 -9.19
CA TRP A 31 -6.26 -4.11 -8.57
C TRP A 31 -5.35 -3.18 -9.36
N ARG A 32 -4.30 -2.71 -8.73
CA ARG A 32 -3.28 -1.91 -9.36
C ARG A 32 -1.94 -2.62 -9.24
N ASP A 33 -1.29 -2.82 -10.36
CA ASP A 33 0.05 -3.40 -10.45
C ASP A 33 1.06 -2.27 -10.46
N GLU A 34 1.92 -2.21 -9.44
CA GLU A 34 3.01 -1.23 -9.28
C GLU A 34 4.38 -1.86 -9.54
N GLY A 35 4.41 -3.01 -10.21
CA GLY A 35 5.67 -3.69 -10.53
C GLY A 35 6.47 -4.09 -9.30
N PRO A 36 7.64 -3.50 -9.03
CA PRO A 36 8.49 -3.87 -7.91
C PRO A 36 7.89 -3.57 -6.53
N LEU A 37 6.84 -2.76 -6.46
CA LEU A 37 6.12 -2.42 -5.23
C LEU A 37 4.88 -3.31 -5.01
N GLY A 38 4.76 -4.41 -5.76
CA GLY A 38 3.65 -5.35 -5.63
C GLY A 38 2.36 -4.89 -6.29
N THR A 39 1.26 -5.44 -5.81
CA THR A 39 -0.09 -5.11 -6.30
C THR A 39 -0.99 -4.69 -5.15
N TYR A 40 -1.96 -3.83 -5.41
CA TYR A 40 -2.90 -3.44 -4.37
C TYR A 40 -4.32 -3.15 -4.87
N CYS A 41 -5.28 -3.27 -3.96
CA CYS A 41 -6.68 -2.89 -4.13
C CYS A 41 -7.01 -1.72 -3.20
N THR A 42 -7.64 -0.66 -3.74
CA THR A 42 -8.01 0.54 -2.95
C THR A 42 -9.48 0.61 -2.58
N PHE A 43 -10.34 -0.21 -3.16
CA PHE A 43 -11.80 -0.14 -3.08
C PHE A 43 -12.42 1.18 -3.60
N GLU A 44 -11.60 2.11 -4.05
CA GLU A 44 -12.00 3.43 -4.49
C GLU A 44 -12.18 3.50 -6.01
N GLY A 45 -13.17 4.28 -6.46
CA GLY A 45 -13.33 4.66 -7.84
C GLY A 45 -12.60 5.96 -8.18
N LYS A 46 -13.26 6.87 -8.91
CA LYS A 46 -12.78 8.23 -9.15
C LYS A 46 -12.87 9.08 -7.88
N ARG A 47 -13.87 8.81 -7.05
CA ARG A 47 -14.02 9.46 -5.74
C ARG A 47 -13.19 8.71 -4.71
N ARG A 48 -12.38 9.46 -3.99
CA ARG A 48 -11.60 8.95 -2.88
C ARG A 48 -12.38 9.03 -1.58
N PHE A 49 -12.15 8.09 -0.68
CA PHE A 49 -12.66 8.20 0.68
C PHE A 49 -12.06 9.43 1.36
N PRO A 50 -12.89 10.33 1.94
CA PRO A 50 -12.40 11.63 2.38
C PRO A 50 -11.55 11.59 3.64
N GLN A 51 -11.70 10.57 4.49
CA GLN A 51 -11.07 10.50 5.80
C GLN A 51 -9.99 9.44 5.92
N LEU A 52 -10.12 8.33 5.18
CA LEU A 52 -9.20 7.20 5.24
C LEU A 52 -8.82 6.73 3.84
N GLY A 53 -7.56 6.37 3.65
CA GLY A 53 -7.12 5.50 2.56
C GLY A 53 -7.09 4.07 3.08
N ILE A 54 -7.64 3.11 2.34
CA ILE A 54 -7.66 1.70 2.73
C ILE A 54 -7.20 0.88 1.54
N ASN A 55 -6.14 0.11 1.73
CA ASN A 55 -5.55 -0.73 0.71
C ASN A 55 -5.35 -2.14 1.23
N ILE A 56 -5.58 -3.15 0.39
CA ILE A 56 -5.01 -4.47 0.58
C ILE A 56 -3.86 -4.59 -0.40
N ASN A 57 -2.67 -4.88 0.11
CA ASN A 57 -1.44 -5.01 -0.66
C ASN A 57 -1.01 -6.48 -0.69
N VAL A 58 -0.57 -6.94 -1.85
CA VAL A 58 0.05 -8.25 -2.05
C VAL A 58 1.47 -8.01 -2.54
N LEU A 59 2.42 -8.51 -1.75
CA LEU A 59 3.85 -8.34 -1.97
C LEU A 59 4.49 -9.70 -2.18
N GLU A 60 5.14 -9.90 -3.31
CA GLU A 60 5.99 -11.08 -3.53
C GLU A 60 7.23 -10.99 -2.62
N PRO A 61 7.89 -12.12 -2.31
CA PRO A 61 9.11 -12.11 -1.51
C PRO A 61 10.15 -11.11 -2.02
N GLY A 62 10.66 -10.27 -1.13
CA GLY A 62 11.60 -9.18 -1.42
C GLY A 62 10.95 -7.86 -1.86
N GLN A 63 9.66 -7.81 -2.14
CA GLN A 63 9.01 -6.56 -2.54
C GLN A 63 8.68 -5.67 -1.34
N PRO A 64 9.04 -4.39 -1.39
CA PRO A 64 8.60 -3.39 -0.44
C PRO A 64 7.22 -2.85 -0.80
N LEU A 65 6.44 -2.47 0.21
CA LEU A 65 5.14 -1.82 0.05
C LEU A 65 5.26 -0.40 -0.50
N ALA A 66 6.35 0.27 -0.17
CA ALA A 66 6.73 1.62 -0.62
C ALA A 66 8.25 1.80 -0.48
N LEU A 67 8.77 2.98 -0.77
CA LEU A 67 10.09 3.38 -0.29
C LEU A 67 10.01 3.85 1.16
N TYR A 68 11.13 3.77 1.91
CA TYR A 68 11.20 4.23 3.28
C TYR A 68 10.88 5.73 3.36
N HIS A 69 9.85 6.06 4.11
CA HIS A 69 9.29 7.40 4.15
C HIS A 69 8.63 7.70 5.49
N ARG A 70 8.34 8.98 5.70
CA ARG A 70 7.46 9.46 6.77
C ARG A 70 6.35 10.31 6.18
N GLU A 71 5.18 10.26 6.79
CA GLU A 71 4.05 11.11 6.44
C GLU A 71 3.58 11.97 7.62
N ASN A 72 2.92 13.09 7.32
CA ASN A 72 2.24 13.90 8.35
C ASN A 72 0.91 13.29 8.80
N ALA A 73 0.55 12.14 8.26
CA ALA A 73 -0.65 11.38 8.58
C ALA A 73 -0.30 10.19 9.49
N GLN A 74 -1.28 9.74 10.26
CA GLN A 74 -1.22 8.46 10.94
C GLN A 74 -1.44 7.35 9.93
N GLU A 75 -0.67 6.27 10.04
CA GLU A 75 -0.86 5.05 9.28
C GLU A 75 -0.94 3.83 10.20
N ALA A 76 -1.63 2.82 9.74
CA ALA A 76 -1.72 1.55 10.44
C ALA A 76 -1.68 0.39 9.43
N PHE A 77 -1.09 -0.72 9.84
CA PHE A 77 -0.95 -1.91 9.01
C PHE A 77 -1.33 -3.16 9.79
N LEU A 78 -1.90 -4.13 9.09
CA LEU A 78 -2.17 -5.45 9.65
C LEU A 78 -1.70 -6.50 8.65
N VAL A 79 -0.82 -7.39 9.08
CA VAL A 79 -0.38 -8.52 8.26
C VAL A 79 -1.49 -9.58 8.24
N LEU A 80 -2.08 -9.81 7.09
CA LEU A 80 -3.16 -10.80 6.91
C LEU A 80 -2.63 -12.19 6.54
N ALA A 81 -1.49 -12.22 5.82
CA ALA A 81 -0.81 -13.47 5.44
C ALA A 81 0.67 -13.23 5.18
N GLY A 82 1.47 -14.29 5.25
CA GLY A 82 2.90 -14.24 4.99
C GLY A 82 3.72 -13.66 6.12
N THR A 83 4.98 -13.32 5.82
CA THR A 83 5.95 -12.76 6.76
C THR A 83 6.56 -11.52 6.15
N CYS A 84 6.73 -10.49 6.96
CA CYS A 84 7.33 -9.21 6.56
C CYS A 84 8.46 -8.81 7.51
N VAL A 85 9.27 -7.86 7.09
CA VAL A 85 10.05 -7.03 7.97
C VAL A 85 9.51 -5.60 7.90
N LEU A 86 9.29 -5.00 9.06
CA LEU A 86 9.06 -3.57 9.21
C LEU A 86 10.41 -2.92 9.50
N ILE A 87 10.78 -1.94 8.69
CA ILE A 87 11.85 -1.01 9.04
C ILE A 87 11.18 0.24 9.60
N VAL A 88 11.37 0.53 10.87
CA VAL A 88 10.77 1.67 11.56
C VAL A 88 11.82 2.41 12.35
N GLU A 89 11.94 3.73 12.14
CA GLU A 89 12.97 4.58 12.74
C GLU A 89 14.39 4.02 12.58
N GLY A 90 14.67 3.38 11.43
CA GLY A 90 15.95 2.77 11.09
C GLY A 90 16.18 1.36 11.65
N GLU A 91 15.27 0.82 12.45
CA GLU A 91 15.38 -0.50 13.06
C GLU A 91 14.47 -1.52 12.39
N GLU A 92 14.94 -2.77 12.30
CA GLU A 92 14.17 -3.88 11.74
C GLU A 92 13.33 -4.58 12.81
N ARG A 93 12.09 -4.94 12.45
CA ARG A 93 11.16 -5.76 13.25
C ARG A 93 10.52 -6.81 12.33
N VAL A 94 10.64 -8.07 12.68
CA VAL A 94 9.94 -9.15 11.98
C VAL A 94 8.47 -9.07 12.31
N LEU A 95 7.62 -9.17 11.28
CA LEU A 95 6.17 -9.23 11.38
C LEU A 95 5.67 -10.57 10.84
N SER A 96 4.72 -11.13 11.54
CA SER A 96 3.99 -12.34 11.19
C SER A 96 2.50 -12.06 11.01
N ARG A 97 1.76 -13.03 10.51
CA ARG A 97 0.31 -12.95 10.38
C ARG A 97 -0.33 -12.50 11.70
N TRP A 98 -1.22 -11.53 11.63
CA TRP A 98 -1.97 -10.85 12.70
C TRP A 98 -1.18 -9.80 13.50
N ASP A 99 0.09 -9.56 13.18
CA ASP A 99 0.79 -8.43 13.78
C ASP A 99 0.21 -7.11 13.26
N PHE A 100 -0.08 -6.23 14.21
CA PHE A 100 -0.59 -4.89 13.95
C PHE A 100 0.50 -3.84 14.20
N VAL A 101 0.63 -2.93 13.26
CA VAL A 101 1.58 -1.80 13.32
C VAL A 101 0.80 -0.51 13.38
N HIS A 102 1.16 0.37 14.30
CA HIS A 102 0.66 1.73 14.38
C HIS A 102 1.81 2.72 14.22
N CYS A 103 1.72 3.54 13.21
CA CYS A 103 2.66 4.62 12.93
C CYS A 103 1.97 5.97 13.19
N PRO A 104 2.27 6.65 14.32
CA PRO A 104 1.88 8.04 14.49
C PRO A 104 2.41 8.92 13.35
N PRO A 105 1.85 10.14 13.15
CA PRO A 105 2.40 11.07 12.19
C PRO A 105 3.91 11.27 12.35
N ARG A 106 4.64 11.28 11.23
CA ARG A 106 6.09 11.45 11.12
C ARG A 106 6.95 10.25 11.53
N THR A 107 6.37 9.12 11.86
CA THR A 107 7.13 7.88 12.02
C THR A 107 7.68 7.45 10.67
N ALA A 108 9.00 7.32 10.56
CA ALA A 108 9.64 6.86 9.34
C ALA A 108 9.58 5.33 9.26
N HIS A 109 9.05 4.79 8.14
CA HIS A 109 8.84 3.35 8.03
C HIS A 109 8.76 2.85 6.60
N VAL A 110 8.89 1.53 6.44
CA VAL A 110 8.52 0.73 5.27
C VAL A 110 8.30 -0.72 5.70
N ILE A 111 7.41 -1.42 5.01
CA ILE A 111 7.19 -2.87 5.16
C ILE A 111 7.68 -3.58 3.90
N VAL A 112 8.41 -4.68 4.08
CA VAL A 112 8.95 -5.52 3.00
C VAL A 112 8.55 -6.97 3.24
N ALA A 113 8.06 -7.66 2.22
CA ALA A 113 7.81 -9.10 2.30
C ALA A 113 9.14 -9.87 2.35
N THR A 114 9.31 -10.80 3.32
CA THR A 114 10.58 -11.51 3.54
C THR A 114 10.45 -13.03 3.57
N GLY A 115 9.23 -13.56 3.58
CA GLY A 115 8.98 -14.99 3.56
C GLY A 115 9.30 -15.62 2.19
N THR A 116 8.99 -16.91 2.07
CA THR A 116 9.06 -17.65 0.80
C THR A 116 7.77 -17.55 -0.02
N GLU A 117 6.74 -16.99 0.59
CA GLU A 117 5.39 -16.85 0.06
C GLU A 117 4.98 -15.38 0.05
N PRO A 118 4.06 -14.97 -0.85
CA PRO A 118 3.56 -13.62 -0.86
C PRO A 118 2.97 -13.20 0.48
N ALA A 119 3.25 -11.97 0.89
CA ALA A 119 2.63 -11.36 2.05
C ALA A 119 1.40 -10.54 1.64
N VAL A 120 0.38 -10.56 2.49
CA VAL A 120 -0.83 -9.74 2.34
C VAL A 120 -0.91 -8.78 3.51
N VAL A 121 -0.95 -7.49 3.21
CA VAL A 121 -0.95 -6.42 4.22
C VAL A 121 -2.12 -5.48 3.97
N LEU A 122 -3.00 -5.34 4.98
CA LEU A 122 -3.96 -4.25 5.03
C LEU A 122 -3.23 -2.98 5.47
N ALA A 123 -3.35 -1.92 4.70
CA ALA A 123 -2.84 -0.60 5.02
C ALA A 123 -3.99 0.41 5.14
N VAL A 124 -3.95 1.22 6.19
CA VAL A 124 -4.93 2.27 6.46
C VAL A 124 -4.18 3.55 6.77
N GLY A 125 -4.39 4.58 5.97
CA GLY A 125 -3.80 5.91 6.17
C GLY A 125 -4.87 6.97 6.41
N ALA A 126 -4.65 7.86 7.37
CA ALA A 126 -5.54 8.98 7.61
C ALA A 126 -5.45 10.01 6.47
N ARG A 127 -6.60 10.61 6.15
CA ARG A 127 -6.75 11.69 5.17
C ARG A 127 -7.55 12.83 5.78
N GLY A 128 -7.43 14.03 5.26
CA GLY A 128 -8.24 15.15 5.71
C GLY A 128 -7.58 16.51 5.48
N ARG A 129 -8.32 17.59 5.77
CA ARG A 129 -7.76 18.95 5.74
C ARG A 129 -6.68 19.07 6.82
N GLY A 130 -5.47 19.44 6.42
CA GLY A 130 -4.33 19.59 7.33
C GLY A 130 -3.61 18.29 7.71
N ILE A 131 -4.10 17.12 7.26
CA ILE A 131 -3.47 15.81 7.43
C ILE A 131 -2.98 15.37 6.06
N GLY A 132 -2.51 15.94 5.25
CA GLY A 132 -2.05 15.52 3.93
C GLY A 132 -1.04 16.51 3.37
N GLY A 133 -0.16 16.00 2.62
CA GLY A 133 0.96 16.73 2.05
C GLY A 133 2.13 16.77 3.01
N GLY A 134 3.22 16.16 2.64
CA GLY A 134 4.43 16.12 3.44
C GLY A 134 4.95 14.70 3.65
N THR A 135 4.77 13.85 2.64
CA THR A 135 5.57 12.63 2.52
C THR A 135 7.02 13.07 2.26
N ALA A 136 7.92 12.60 3.08
CA ALA A 136 9.36 12.71 2.85
C ALA A 136 9.95 11.31 2.73
N TYR A 137 10.59 11.04 1.61
CA TYR A 137 11.34 9.81 1.36
C TYR A 137 12.75 10.01 1.90
N LEU A 138 13.26 9.04 2.65
CA LEU A 138 14.45 9.18 3.46
C LEU A 138 15.50 8.12 3.13
N PRO A 139 16.79 8.47 3.17
CA PRO A 139 17.86 7.47 3.20
C PRO A 139 17.76 6.62 4.48
N CYS A 140 17.93 5.31 4.32
CA CYS A 140 17.95 4.38 5.44
C CYS A 140 18.74 3.14 5.07
N GLU A 141 19.83 2.85 5.81
CA GLU A 141 20.70 1.70 5.54
C GLU A 141 19.95 0.37 5.66
N ALA A 142 19.09 0.23 6.67
CA ALA A 142 18.28 -0.96 6.86
C ALA A 142 17.31 -1.19 5.69
N ALA A 143 16.67 -0.14 5.17
CA ALA A 143 15.77 -0.21 4.03
C ALA A 143 16.51 -0.42 2.69
N ALA A 144 17.74 0.09 2.56
CA ALA A 144 18.56 -0.07 1.36
C ALA A 144 18.89 -1.54 1.04
N LYS A 145 19.01 -2.40 2.07
CA LYS A 145 19.20 -3.86 1.91
C LYS A 145 18.10 -4.51 1.08
N TYR A 146 16.92 -3.91 1.05
CA TYR A 146 15.72 -4.38 0.35
C TYR A 146 15.37 -3.53 -0.88
N GLY A 147 16.26 -2.62 -1.28
CA GLY A 147 15.97 -1.69 -2.38
C GLY A 147 14.85 -0.68 -2.08
N ALA A 148 14.56 -0.45 -0.80
CA ALA A 148 13.45 0.37 -0.34
C ALA A 148 13.91 1.74 0.22
N SER A 149 15.08 2.22 -0.15
CA SER A 149 15.65 3.50 0.30
C SER A 149 15.90 4.42 -0.89
N VAL A 150 15.98 5.72 -0.62
CA VAL A 150 16.50 6.72 -1.56
C VAL A 150 17.92 7.13 -1.17
N ASP A 151 18.69 7.67 -2.09
CA ASP A 151 20.06 8.13 -1.82
C ASP A 151 20.10 9.43 -1.02
N ARG A 152 19.08 10.26 -1.19
CA ARG A 152 18.94 11.54 -0.46
C ARG A 152 17.47 11.81 -0.12
N GLU A 153 17.26 12.57 0.95
CA GLU A 153 15.91 13.01 1.32
C GLU A 153 15.26 13.83 0.20
N THR A 154 14.03 13.48 -0.15
CA THR A 154 13.20 14.22 -1.10
C THR A 154 11.74 14.17 -0.73
N THR A 155 10.99 15.21 -1.06
CA THR A 155 9.52 15.25 -0.94
C THR A 155 8.83 15.04 -2.28
N GLN A 156 9.60 14.83 -3.33
CA GLN A 156 9.10 14.63 -4.69
C GLN A 156 9.00 13.13 -5.00
N ALA A 157 7.79 12.59 -5.02
CA ALA A 157 7.56 11.19 -5.34
C ALA A 157 8.16 10.78 -6.70
N ALA A 158 8.07 11.65 -7.71
CA ALA A 158 8.65 11.38 -9.02
C ALA A 158 10.17 11.21 -8.98
N GLU A 159 10.86 11.92 -8.09
CA GLU A 159 12.31 11.80 -7.87
C GLU A 159 12.61 10.52 -7.08
N ALA A 160 11.88 10.30 -5.97
CA ALA A 160 12.09 9.15 -5.11
C ALA A 160 11.93 7.81 -5.85
N TYR A 161 10.94 7.71 -6.72
CA TYR A 161 10.65 6.49 -7.46
C TYR A 161 11.29 6.43 -8.87
N ALA A 162 12.12 7.40 -9.26
CA ALA A 162 12.73 7.44 -10.58
C ALA A 162 13.51 6.16 -10.91
N ASP A 163 14.34 5.70 -9.98
CA ASP A 163 15.17 4.51 -10.16
C ASP A 163 14.36 3.22 -9.98
N ALA A 164 13.43 3.18 -9.02
CA ALA A 164 12.56 2.03 -8.80
C ALA A 164 11.65 1.73 -10.01
N HIS A 165 11.33 2.75 -10.82
CA HIS A 165 10.54 2.61 -12.03
C HIS A 165 11.35 2.70 -13.33
N ALA A 166 12.67 2.82 -13.25
CA ALA A 166 13.53 2.91 -14.42
C ALA A 166 13.41 1.67 -15.32
N GLY A 167 12.94 1.86 -16.53
CA GLY A 167 12.75 0.78 -17.50
C GLY A 167 11.57 -0.15 -17.26
N LEU A 168 10.76 0.09 -16.22
CA LEU A 168 9.58 -0.71 -15.91
C LEU A 168 8.31 -0.13 -16.56
N PRO A 169 7.30 -0.98 -16.86
CA PRO A 169 6.02 -0.50 -17.34
C PRO A 169 5.37 0.36 -16.27
N ARG A 170 4.69 1.43 -16.72
CA ARG A 170 3.90 2.27 -15.81
C ARG A 170 2.87 1.44 -15.07
N SER A 171 2.65 1.79 -13.81
CA SER A 171 1.55 1.28 -13.00
C SER A 171 0.23 1.21 -13.78
N LYS A 172 -0.47 0.09 -13.70
CA LYS A 172 -1.68 -0.18 -14.49
C LYS A 172 -2.77 -0.83 -13.65
N TRP A 173 -4.03 -0.57 -14.01
CA TRP A 173 -5.16 -1.32 -13.46
C TRP A 173 -5.22 -2.71 -14.07
N VAL A 174 -5.39 -3.70 -13.21
CA VAL A 174 -5.46 -5.13 -13.55
C VAL A 174 -6.67 -5.76 -12.83
N PRO A 175 -7.22 -6.88 -13.33
CA PRO A 175 -8.15 -7.68 -12.56
C PRO A 175 -7.41 -8.35 -11.39
N TYR A 176 -8.18 -8.84 -10.42
CA TYR A 176 -7.65 -9.71 -9.38
C TYR A 176 -6.91 -10.91 -9.99
N ARG A 177 -5.74 -11.22 -9.44
CA ARG A 177 -4.99 -12.43 -9.80
C ARG A 177 -5.38 -13.54 -8.83
N GLU A 178 -5.92 -14.63 -9.36
CA GLU A 178 -6.34 -15.77 -8.56
C GLU A 178 -5.20 -16.31 -7.70
N GLY A 179 -5.51 -16.66 -6.45
CA GLY A 179 -4.53 -17.15 -5.48
C GLY A 179 -3.74 -16.07 -4.74
N SER A 180 -3.84 -14.78 -5.11
CA SER A 180 -3.14 -13.70 -4.40
C SER A 180 -3.65 -13.47 -2.98
N LEU A 181 -4.96 -13.64 -2.77
CA LEU A 181 -5.57 -13.65 -1.43
C LEU A 181 -5.87 -15.10 -1.08
N ARG A 182 -5.06 -15.67 -0.21
CA ARG A 182 -5.21 -17.06 0.24
C ARG A 182 -6.37 -17.19 1.20
N ASP A 183 -7.14 -18.24 1.05
CA ASP A 183 -8.06 -18.69 2.07
C ASP A 183 -7.22 -19.19 3.26
N GLY A 184 -7.51 -18.68 4.44
CA GLY A 184 -6.74 -18.91 5.67
C GLY A 184 -6.88 -20.33 6.22
#